data_c85edb3a1d758fb0e884bd74ecf8970b
#
_entry.id   c85edb3a1d758fb0e884bd74ecf8970b
#
_cell.length_a   1.000
_cell.length_b   1.000
_cell.length_c   1.000
_cell.angle_alpha   90.00
_cell.angle_beta   90.00
_cell.angle_gamma   90.00
#
_symmetry.space_group_name_H-M   'P 1'
#
loop_
_entity.id
_entity.type
_entity.pdbx_description
1 polymer ?
#
loop_
_entity_poly.entity_id
_entity_poly.type
_entity_poly.pdbx_seq_one_letter_code
_entity_poly.pdbx_strand_id
1 'polypeptide(L)'
;EPLLQQACQNLETPPRIHTETAIAQNKGALSFVEHEIDTFLNGDAALTARLAPHRQKAAAALKSYGGWLEQDLLPRSNRDFRLGDALYRQKLRFALESDLSKEEILKRAEAELKLTHQEMARTARPLYERYFPGKPAPADRVLIKAVLDRLAQDRPDNDTIVAQATRDLEETTAFVREHKLVSVPDDPLEVMVMPEFARGVAVAYCDSSGPLEKKPST
;
A
#
# COMPACT_ATOMS: atom_id res chain seq x y z
N GLU A 1 7.14 -12.56 21.31
CA GLU A 1 7.47 -14.00 21.36
C GLU A 1 6.22 -14.90 21.46
N PRO A 2 5.29 -14.75 22.42
CA PRO A 2 4.11 -15.60 22.49
C PRO A 2 3.23 -15.56 21.23
N LEU A 3 3.07 -14.38 20.61
CA LEU A 3 2.30 -14.20 19.39
C LEU A 3 2.88 -14.99 18.20
N LEU A 4 4.21 -14.96 18.04
CA LEU A 4 4.90 -15.70 16.98
C LEU A 4 4.82 -17.23 17.22
N GLN A 5 4.91 -17.66 18.47
CA GLN A 5 4.71 -19.06 18.83
C GLN A 5 3.29 -19.55 18.51
N GLN A 6 2.29 -18.73 18.82
CA GLN A 6 0.89 -19.03 18.47
C GLN A 6 0.69 -19.09 16.96
N ALA A 7 1.34 -18.19 16.19
CA ALA A 7 1.30 -18.24 14.73
C ALA A 7 1.88 -19.57 14.20
N CYS A 8 3.01 -20.04 14.75
CA CYS A 8 3.59 -21.33 14.37
C CYS A 8 2.64 -22.52 14.65
N GLN A 9 1.82 -22.42 15.70
CA GLN A 9 0.84 -23.46 16.04
C GLN A 9 -0.40 -23.43 15.13
N ASN A 10 -0.85 -22.22 14.74
CA ASN A 10 -2.10 -22.03 13.99
C ASN A 10 -1.94 -22.17 12.48
N LEU A 11 -0.73 -21.96 11.95
CA LEU A 11 -0.49 -21.97 10.51
C LEU A 11 -0.07 -23.36 10.05
N GLU A 12 -1.00 -24.10 9.48
CA GLU A 12 -0.78 -25.48 9.01
C GLU A 12 -0.38 -25.52 7.53
N THR A 13 -1.29 -25.16 6.63
CA THR A 13 -1.13 -25.22 5.17
C THR A 13 -1.66 -23.96 4.50
N PRO A 14 -1.01 -22.79 4.68
CA PRO A 14 -1.46 -21.56 4.06
C PRO A 14 -1.21 -21.57 2.54
N PRO A 15 -1.80 -20.64 1.79
CA PRO A 15 -1.41 -20.39 0.42
C PRO A 15 0.06 -19.97 0.32
N ARG A 16 0.77 -20.51 -0.68
CA ARG A 16 2.19 -20.23 -0.89
C ARG A 16 2.51 -18.73 -0.98
N ILE A 17 1.71 -17.99 -1.76
CA ILE A 17 1.90 -16.55 -1.92
C ILE A 17 1.84 -15.78 -0.59
N HIS A 18 0.99 -16.21 0.34
CA HIS A 18 0.89 -15.57 1.66
C HIS A 18 2.15 -15.83 2.50
N THR A 19 2.72 -17.05 2.42
CA THR A 19 3.95 -17.37 3.15
C THR A 19 5.16 -16.63 2.56
N GLU A 20 5.27 -16.55 1.23
CA GLU A 20 6.32 -15.78 0.56
C GLU A 20 6.25 -14.30 0.94
N THR A 21 5.05 -13.72 0.98
CA THR A 21 4.84 -12.35 1.46
C THR A 21 5.23 -12.19 2.93
N ALA A 22 4.84 -13.13 3.80
CA ALA A 22 5.18 -13.10 5.22
C ALA A 22 6.70 -13.19 5.45
N ILE A 23 7.43 -13.95 4.64
CA ILE A 23 8.91 -14.02 4.69
C ILE A 23 9.51 -12.65 4.37
N ALA A 24 9.05 -11.99 3.32
CA ALA A 24 9.54 -10.66 2.93
C ALA A 24 9.23 -9.62 4.02
N GLN A 25 8.01 -9.62 4.56
CA GLN A 25 7.61 -8.73 5.64
C GLN A 25 8.38 -8.98 6.94
N ASN A 26 8.64 -10.24 7.28
CA ASN A 26 9.45 -10.57 8.47
C ASN A 26 10.90 -10.08 8.33
N LYS A 27 11.50 -10.16 7.13
CA LYS A 27 12.82 -9.58 6.86
C LYS A 27 12.83 -8.06 7.05
N GLY A 28 11.80 -7.38 6.56
CA GLY A 28 11.63 -5.95 6.76
C GLY A 28 11.43 -5.58 8.24
N ALA A 29 10.60 -6.34 8.98
CA ALA A 29 10.42 -6.13 10.42
C ALA A 29 11.72 -6.34 11.21
N LEU A 30 12.53 -7.33 10.81
CA LEU A 30 13.84 -7.56 11.42
C LEU A 30 14.80 -6.39 11.14
N SER A 31 14.86 -5.91 9.88
CA SER A 31 15.65 -4.73 9.50
C SER A 31 15.26 -3.50 10.32
N PHE A 32 13.95 -3.26 10.45
CA PHE A 32 13.45 -2.16 11.28
C PHE A 32 13.95 -2.24 12.72
N VAL A 33 13.82 -3.41 13.36
CA VAL A 33 14.27 -3.61 14.75
C VAL A 33 15.79 -3.47 14.90
N GLU A 34 16.57 -3.93 13.92
CA GLU A 34 18.03 -3.92 13.99
C GLU A 34 18.66 -2.56 13.62
N HIS A 35 18.01 -1.76 12.75
CA HIS A 35 18.62 -0.57 12.15
C HIS A 35 17.75 0.67 12.19
N GLU A 36 16.50 0.58 11.71
CA GLU A 36 15.69 1.77 11.44
C GLU A 36 15.12 2.40 12.72
N ILE A 37 14.89 1.61 13.77
CA ILE A 37 14.37 2.10 15.06
C ILE A 37 15.23 3.23 15.65
N ASP A 38 16.54 3.26 15.34
CA ASP A 38 17.46 4.27 15.85
C ASP A 38 17.10 5.69 15.40
N THR A 39 16.49 5.84 14.22
CA THR A 39 16.01 7.13 13.72
C THR A 39 14.89 7.73 14.58
N PHE A 40 14.06 6.86 15.19
CA PHE A 40 12.97 7.27 16.09
C PHE A 40 13.41 7.56 17.50
N LEU A 41 14.61 7.12 17.88
CA LEU A 41 15.18 7.37 19.21
C LEU A 41 15.82 8.75 19.33
N ASN A 42 16.05 9.45 18.22
CA ASN A 42 16.55 10.83 18.15
C ASN A 42 17.80 11.07 19.02
N GLY A 43 18.67 10.05 19.19
CA GLY A 43 19.88 10.14 20.00
C GLY A 43 19.67 10.08 21.52
N ASP A 44 18.45 9.75 22.00
CA ASP A 44 18.19 9.53 23.44
C ASP A 44 18.93 8.27 23.92
N ALA A 45 20.08 8.50 24.56
CA ALA A 45 20.92 7.42 25.07
C ALA A 45 20.26 6.60 26.20
N ALA A 46 19.40 7.25 27.03
CA ALA A 46 18.73 6.55 28.12
C ALA A 46 17.64 5.62 27.59
N LEU A 47 16.86 6.07 26.62
CA LEU A 47 15.84 5.28 25.96
C LEU A 47 16.50 4.14 25.15
N THR A 48 17.57 4.42 24.43
CA THR A 48 18.36 3.41 23.68
C THR A 48 18.85 2.29 24.60
N ALA A 49 19.45 2.64 25.74
CA ALA A 49 19.94 1.66 26.72
C ALA A 49 18.79 0.80 27.31
N ARG A 50 17.64 1.40 27.60
CA ARG A 50 16.44 0.69 28.09
C ARG A 50 15.88 -0.28 27.04
N LEU A 51 15.90 0.09 25.78
CA LEU A 51 15.35 -0.72 24.69
C LEU A 51 16.30 -1.82 24.22
N ALA A 52 17.62 -1.70 24.43
CA ALA A 52 18.60 -2.64 23.92
C ALA A 52 18.29 -4.11 24.22
N PRO A 53 17.96 -4.54 25.46
CA PRO A 53 17.62 -5.94 25.73
C PRO A 53 16.34 -6.38 25.05
N HIS A 54 15.37 -5.49 24.88
CA HIS A 54 14.11 -5.79 24.19
C HIS A 54 14.32 -5.92 22.68
N ARG A 55 15.13 -5.05 22.07
CA ARG A 55 15.54 -5.14 20.66
C ARG A 55 16.23 -6.47 20.37
N GLN A 56 17.20 -6.84 21.19
CA GLN A 56 17.92 -8.11 21.04
C GLN A 56 16.97 -9.30 21.07
N LYS A 57 16.04 -9.30 22.04
CA LYS A 57 15.03 -10.36 22.17
C LYS A 57 14.06 -10.39 20.99
N ALA A 58 13.60 -9.23 20.53
CA ALA A 58 12.72 -9.12 19.37
C ALA A 58 13.42 -9.60 18.08
N ALA A 59 14.66 -9.16 17.85
CA ALA A 59 15.44 -9.58 16.68
C ALA A 59 15.66 -11.11 16.68
N ALA A 60 16.01 -11.70 17.82
CA ALA A 60 16.16 -13.15 17.94
C ALA A 60 14.86 -13.90 17.63
N ALA A 61 13.73 -13.41 18.14
CA ALA A 61 12.42 -14.01 17.88
C ALA A 61 12.02 -13.90 16.40
N LEU A 62 12.25 -12.75 15.75
CA LEU A 62 11.99 -12.56 14.32
C LEU A 62 12.91 -13.43 13.45
N LYS A 63 14.19 -13.59 13.81
CA LYS A 63 15.11 -14.51 13.10
C LYS A 63 14.63 -15.96 13.19
N SER A 64 14.24 -16.40 14.38
CA SER A 64 13.72 -17.75 14.58
C SER A 64 12.43 -17.97 13.80
N TYR A 65 11.52 -17.00 13.83
CA TYR A 65 10.27 -17.07 13.09
C TYR A 65 10.51 -17.07 11.57
N GLY A 66 11.42 -16.24 11.07
CA GLY A 66 11.82 -16.23 9.65
C GLY A 66 12.36 -17.59 9.19
N GLY A 67 13.23 -18.22 10.00
CA GLY A 67 13.72 -19.56 9.72
C GLY A 67 12.59 -20.59 9.65
N TRP A 68 11.64 -20.54 10.57
CA TRP A 68 10.47 -21.41 10.56
C TRP A 68 9.57 -21.16 9.33
N LEU A 69 9.34 -19.90 8.94
CA LEU A 69 8.59 -19.57 7.73
C LEU A 69 9.21 -20.18 6.47
N GLU A 70 10.54 -20.09 6.34
CA GLU A 70 11.27 -20.55 5.15
C GLU A 70 11.44 -22.08 5.12
N GLN A 71 11.78 -22.69 6.25
CA GLN A 71 12.20 -24.08 6.32
C GLN A 71 11.06 -25.06 6.63
N ASP A 72 10.07 -24.62 7.41
CA ASP A 72 8.96 -25.48 7.85
C ASP A 72 7.64 -25.13 7.13
N LEU A 73 7.24 -23.86 7.11
CA LEU A 73 5.93 -23.47 6.59
C LEU A 73 5.90 -23.42 5.08
N LEU A 74 6.89 -22.82 4.43
CA LEU A 74 6.91 -22.63 2.97
C LEU A 74 6.83 -23.96 2.19
N PRO A 75 7.52 -25.05 2.57
CA PRO A 75 7.41 -26.34 1.88
C PRO A 75 6.00 -26.94 1.90
N ARG A 76 5.22 -26.69 2.95
CA ARG A 76 3.83 -27.17 3.10
C ARG A 76 2.77 -26.15 2.74
N SER A 77 3.16 -24.96 2.27
CA SER A 77 2.26 -23.89 1.82
C SER A 77 1.76 -24.20 0.41
N ASN A 78 0.68 -24.97 0.32
CA ASN A 78 0.17 -25.49 -0.97
C ASN A 78 -1.33 -25.27 -1.18
N ARG A 79 -2.03 -24.62 -0.22
CA ARG A 79 -3.46 -24.33 -0.37
C ARG A 79 -3.69 -23.28 -1.47
N ASP A 80 -4.76 -23.41 -2.21
CA ASP A 80 -5.20 -22.35 -3.14
C ASP A 80 -5.57 -21.09 -2.33
N PHE A 81 -5.13 -19.93 -2.79
CA PHE A 81 -5.52 -18.65 -2.19
C PHE A 81 -6.96 -18.26 -2.50
N ARG A 82 -7.55 -18.87 -3.51
CA ARG A 82 -8.95 -18.61 -3.86
C ARG A 82 -9.88 -19.26 -2.85
N LEU A 83 -10.80 -18.46 -2.33
CA LEU A 83 -11.73 -18.91 -1.29
C LEU A 83 -12.77 -19.92 -1.77
N GLY A 84 -12.99 -20.00 -3.09
CA GLY A 84 -14.14 -20.68 -3.67
C GLY A 84 -15.43 -19.87 -3.55
N ASP A 85 -16.46 -20.24 -4.33
CA ASP A 85 -17.67 -19.42 -4.49
C ASP A 85 -18.45 -19.20 -3.18
N ALA A 86 -18.63 -20.25 -2.38
CA ALA A 86 -19.43 -20.18 -1.16
C ALA A 86 -18.83 -19.21 -0.10
N LEU A 87 -17.54 -19.36 0.20
CA LEU A 87 -16.84 -18.48 1.15
C LEU A 87 -16.67 -17.06 0.59
N TYR A 88 -16.46 -16.94 -0.73
CA TYR A 88 -16.34 -15.64 -1.37
C TYR A 88 -17.64 -14.83 -1.26
N ARG A 89 -18.81 -15.46 -1.48
CA ARG A 89 -20.12 -14.79 -1.31
C ARG A 89 -20.35 -14.32 0.11
N GLN A 90 -19.99 -15.13 1.10
CA GLN A 90 -20.10 -14.73 2.50
C GLN A 90 -19.18 -13.53 2.81
N LYS A 91 -17.91 -13.61 2.39
CA LYS A 91 -16.94 -12.52 2.58
C LYS A 91 -17.39 -11.24 1.87
N LEU A 92 -17.91 -11.35 0.65
CA LEU A 92 -18.40 -10.22 -0.13
C LEU A 92 -19.51 -9.46 0.61
N ARG A 93 -20.48 -10.19 1.15
CA ARG A 93 -21.59 -9.63 1.93
C ARG A 93 -21.08 -8.85 3.16
N PHE A 94 -20.14 -9.43 3.91
CA PHE A 94 -19.57 -8.76 5.08
C PHE A 94 -18.67 -7.57 4.71
N ALA A 95 -17.89 -7.69 3.64
CA ALA A 95 -16.96 -6.63 3.22
C ALA A 95 -17.67 -5.42 2.63
N LEU A 96 -18.79 -5.62 1.96
CA LEU A 96 -19.56 -4.54 1.32
C LEU A 96 -20.75 -4.08 2.15
N GLU A 97 -21.08 -4.78 3.24
CA GLU A 97 -22.30 -4.54 4.04
C GLU A 97 -23.55 -4.40 3.14
N SER A 98 -23.62 -5.24 2.09
CA SER A 98 -24.61 -5.14 1.02
C SER A 98 -25.08 -6.54 0.61
N ASP A 99 -26.34 -6.64 0.18
CA ASP A 99 -26.93 -7.85 -0.38
C ASP A 99 -26.77 -7.96 -1.91
N LEU A 100 -25.97 -7.10 -2.53
CA LEU A 100 -25.68 -7.18 -3.97
C LEU A 100 -25.02 -8.52 -4.30
N SER A 101 -25.56 -9.19 -5.31
CA SER A 101 -24.97 -10.44 -5.80
C SER A 101 -23.66 -10.18 -6.55
N LYS A 102 -22.80 -11.19 -6.59
CA LYS A 102 -21.55 -11.16 -7.38
C LYS A 102 -21.83 -10.83 -8.86
N GLU A 103 -22.91 -11.39 -9.39
CA GLU A 103 -23.33 -11.23 -10.77
C GLU A 103 -23.78 -9.77 -11.07
N GLU A 104 -24.53 -9.19 -10.13
CA GLU A 104 -24.94 -7.78 -10.27
C GLU A 104 -23.75 -6.82 -10.16
N ILE A 105 -22.81 -7.09 -9.24
CA ILE A 105 -21.59 -6.30 -9.11
C ILE A 105 -20.75 -6.39 -10.38
N LEU A 106 -20.57 -7.58 -10.94
CA LEU A 106 -19.83 -7.76 -12.19
C LEU A 106 -20.48 -6.98 -13.35
N LYS A 107 -21.80 -7.10 -13.50
CA LYS A 107 -22.53 -6.38 -14.53
C LYS A 107 -22.36 -4.86 -14.43
N ARG A 108 -22.42 -4.30 -13.22
CA ARG A 108 -22.16 -2.86 -12.97
C ARG A 108 -20.74 -2.49 -13.29
N ALA A 109 -19.76 -3.29 -12.83
CA ALA A 109 -18.35 -3.06 -13.09
C ALA A 109 -18.02 -3.07 -14.60
N GLU A 110 -18.58 -3.99 -15.37
CA GLU A 110 -18.39 -4.04 -16.83
C GLU A 110 -19.01 -2.83 -17.54
N ALA A 111 -20.20 -2.41 -17.13
CA ALA A 111 -20.83 -1.21 -17.66
C ALA A 111 -20.01 0.05 -17.35
N GLU A 112 -19.57 0.20 -16.10
CA GLU A 112 -18.73 1.32 -15.66
C GLU A 112 -17.38 1.34 -16.36
N LEU A 113 -16.73 0.18 -16.53
CA LEU A 113 -15.47 0.05 -17.25
C LEU A 113 -15.59 0.59 -18.69
N LYS A 114 -16.71 0.27 -19.37
CA LYS A 114 -16.97 0.76 -20.73
C LYS A 114 -17.13 2.28 -20.77
N LEU A 115 -17.90 2.85 -19.84
CA LEU A 115 -18.09 4.30 -19.73
C LEU A 115 -16.77 5.02 -19.41
N THR A 116 -16.01 4.49 -18.44
CA THR A 116 -14.71 5.03 -18.06
C THR A 116 -13.73 5.02 -19.23
N HIS A 117 -13.66 3.94 -20.01
CA HIS A 117 -12.80 3.88 -21.20
C HIS A 117 -13.20 4.93 -22.25
N GLN A 118 -14.50 5.15 -22.46
CA GLN A 118 -14.96 6.20 -23.39
C GLN A 118 -14.56 7.59 -22.89
N GLU A 119 -14.69 7.85 -21.61
CA GLU A 119 -14.32 9.12 -21.00
C GLU A 119 -12.80 9.36 -21.03
N MET A 120 -12.02 8.31 -20.74
CA MET A 120 -10.57 8.36 -20.89
C MET A 120 -10.16 8.68 -22.32
N ALA A 121 -10.78 8.07 -23.33
CA ALA A 121 -10.49 8.36 -24.73
C ALA A 121 -10.84 9.81 -25.08
N ARG A 122 -11.99 10.30 -24.62
CA ARG A 122 -12.42 11.69 -24.83
C ARG A 122 -11.41 12.68 -24.25
N THR A 123 -10.96 12.44 -23.03
CA THR A 123 -9.99 13.29 -22.31
C THR A 123 -8.58 13.19 -22.91
N ALA A 124 -8.17 11.99 -23.31
CA ALA A 124 -6.83 11.77 -23.86
C ALA A 124 -6.68 12.31 -25.31
N ARG A 125 -7.73 12.44 -26.09
CA ARG A 125 -7.66 12.85 -27.51
C ARG A 125 -6.98 14.20 -27.72
N PRO A 126 -7.37 15.30 -27.05
CA PRO A 126 -6.67 16.59 -27.20
C PRO A 126 -5.23 16.54 -26.68
N LEU A 127 -4.94 15.72 -25.66
CA LEU A 127 -3.58 15.53 -25.18
C LEU A 127 -2.73 14.76 -26.19
N TYR A 128 -3.31 13.77 -26.87
CA TYR A 128 -2.60 13.05 -27.94
C TYR A 128 -2.21 13.98 -29.09
N GLU A 129 -3.13 14.83 -29.54
CA GLU A 129 -2.85 15.82 -30.60
C GLU A 129 -1.74 16.79 -30.20
N ARG A 130 -1.71 17.18 -28.92
CA ARG A 130 -0.67 18.07 -28.38
C ARG A 130 0.69 17.37 -28.27
N TYR A 131 0.73 16.11 -27.83
CA TYR A 131 1.99 15.40 -27.63
C TYR A 131 2.56 14.74 -28.88
N PHE A 132 1.72 14.47 -29.86
CA PHE A 132 2.09 13.80 -31.12
C PHE A 132 1.59 14.58 -32.34
N PRO A 133 2.05 15.83 -32.53
CA PRO A 133 1.54 16.67 -33.60
C PRO A 133 1.73 16.03 -34.99
N GLY A 134 0.71 16.09 -35.83
CA GLY A 134 0.74 15.54 -37.18
C GLY A 134 0.55 14.02 -37.28
N LYS A 135 0.46 13.30 -36.17
CA LYS A 135 0.16 11.86 -36.18
C LYS A 135 -1.36 11.61 -36.15
N PRO A 136 -1.89 10.72 -37.03
CA PRO A 136 -3.28 10.36 -36.98
C PRO A 136 -3.61 9.68 -35.64
N ALA A 137 -4.80 9.96 -35.09
CA ALA A 137 -5.23 9.35 -33.83
C ALA A 137 -5.49 7.85 -34.04
N PRO A 138 -4.85 6.97 -33.27
CA PRO A 138 -5.08 5.54 -33.33
C PRO A 138 -6.39 5.15 -32.60
N ALA A 139 -6.71 3.86 -32.56
CA ALA A 139 -7.83 3.34 -31.78
C ALA A 139 -7.71 3.76 -30.30
N ASP A 140 -8.85 4.01 -29.66
CA ASP A 140 -8.95 4.64 -28.32
C ASP A 140 -8.00 4.02 -27.28
N ARG A 141 -7.92 2.68 -27.20
CA ARG A 141 -7.05 1.99 -26.23
C ARG A 141 -5.56 2.30 -26.46
N VAL A 142 -5.13 2.38 -27.72
CA VAL A 142 -3.73 2.71 -28.09
C VAL A 142 -3.46 4.17 -27.83
N LEU A 143 -4.43 5.05 -28.13
CA LEU A 143 -4.36 6.47 -27.86
C LEU A 143 -4.21 6.76 -26.37
N ILE A 144 -5.08 6.17 -25.54
CA ILE A 144 -5.02 6.31 -24.09
C ILE A 144 -3.63 5.86 -23.57
N LYS A 145 -3.18 4.67 -23.99
CA LYS A 145 -1.87 4.16 -23.58
C LYS A 145 -0.73 5.11 -23.97
N ALA A 146 -0.72 5.61 -25.19
CA ALA A 146 0.33 6.52 -25.67
C ALA A 146 0.39 7.82 -24.83
N VAL A 147 -0.78 8.37 -24.46
CA VAL A 147 -0.86 9.56 -23.61
C VAL A 147 -0.35 9.24 -22.20
N LEU A 148 -0.79 8.13 -21.61
CA LEU A 148 -0.32 7.70 -20.29
C LEU A 148 1.19 7.43 -20.27
N ASP A 149 1.72 6.76 -21.30
CA ASP A 149 3.17 6.51 -21.42
C ASP A 149 3.97 7.83 -21.53
N ARG A 150 3.41 8.84 -22.20
CA ARG A 150 4.05 10.16 -22.29
C ARG A 150 4.00 10.91 -20.95
N LEU A 151 2.86 10.88 -20.26
CA LEU A 151 2.73 11.48 -18.94
C LEU A 151 3.64 10.80 -17.91
N ALA A 152 3.79 9.47 -18.00
CA ALA A 152 4.66 8.71 -17.10
C ALA A 152 6.17 9.02 -17.25
N GLN A 153 6.57 9.77 -18.26
CA GLN A 153 7.94 10.26 -18.38
C GLN A 153 8.23 11.41 -17.38
N ASP A 154 7.18 12.10 -16.96
CA ASP A 154 7.22 13.26 -16.07
C ASP A 154 6.91 12.80 -14.63
N ARG A 155 7.77 11.92 -14.10
CA ARG A 155 7.61 11.32 -12.76
C ARG A 155 8.83 11.62 -11.90
N PRO A 156 8.65 11.75 -10.59
CA PRO A 156 9.78 11.79 -9.66
C PRO A 156 10.53 10.45 -9.63
N ASP A 157 11.77 10.48 -9.26
CA ASP A 157 12.57 9.31 -8.88
C ASP A 157 12.54 9.06 -7.37
N ASN A 158 13.30 8.05 -6.91
CA ASN A 158 13.32 7.67 -5.49
C ASN A 158 13.90 8.79 -4.59
N ASP A 159 14.74 9.66 -5.12
CA ASP A 159 15.38 10.72 -4.34
C ASP A 159 14.50 11.98 -4.26
N THR A 160 13.58 12.15 -5.20
CA THR A 160 12.76 13.36 -5.35
C THR A 160 11.28 13.16 -4.98
N ILE A 161 10.82 11.91 -4.84
CA ILE A 161 9.39 11.59 -4.63
C ILE A 161 8.81 12.21 -3.35
N VAL A 162 9.55 12.22 -2.24
CA VAL A 162 9.08 12.79 -0.97
C VAL A 162 8.90 14.30 -1.10
N ALA A 163 9.89 14.99 -1.70
CA ALA A 163 9.81 16.43 -1.93
C ALA A 163 8.67 16.77 -2.91
N GLN A 164 8.41 15.93 -3.90
CA GLN A 164 7.28 16.12 -4.82
C GLN A 164 5.95 15.94 -4.08
N ALA A 165 5.79 14.87 -3.30
CA ALA A 165 4.57 14.61 -2.54
C ALA A 165 4.27 15.75 -1.53
N THR A 166 5.30 16.32 -0.91
CA THR A 166 5.15 17.48 -0.01
C THR A 166 4.61 18.69 -0.77
N ARG A 167 5.17 19.01 -1.93
CA ARG A 167 4.67 20.12 -2.78
C ARG A 167 3.23 19.87 -3.23
N ASP A 168 2.91 18.67 -3.69
CA ASP A 168 1.57 18.32 -4.15
C ASP A 168 0.54 18.44 -3.01
N LEU A 169 0.94 18.11 -1.78
CA LEU A 169 0.12 18.28 -0.60
C LEU A 169 -0.17 19.77 -0.31
N GLU A 170 0.85 20.63 -0.42
CA GLU A 170 0.68 22.08 -0.23
C GLU A 170 -0.24 22.67 -1.30
N GLU A 171 -0.01 22.34 -2.57
CA GLU A 171 -0.82 22.82 -3.71
C GLU A 171 -2.27 22.34 -3.61
N THR A 172 -2.50 21.07 -3.33
CA THR A 172 -3.85 20.52 -3.20
C THR A 172 -4.58 21.07 -2.00
N THR A 173 -3.90 21.28 -0.88
CA THR A 173 -4.46 21.92 0.31
C THR A 173 -4.88 23.37 0.02
N ALA A 174 -4.02 24.13 -0.65
CA ALA A 174 -4.34 25.50 -1.07
C ALA A 174 -5.56 25.53 -2.00
N PHE A 175 -5.60 24.63 -2.98
CA PHE A 175 -6.74 24.50 -3.91
C PHE A 175 -8.06 24.22 -3.18
N VAL A 176 -8.06 23.25 -2.24
CA VAL A 176 -9.25 22.88 -1.46
C VAL A 176 -9.76 24.06 -0.62
N ARG A 177 -8.84 24.81 0.01
CA ARG A 177 -9.17 26.00 0.80
C ARG A 177 -9.72 27.13 -0.06
N GLU A 178 -9.08 27.44 -1.19
CA GLU A 178 -9.50 28.49 -2.12
C GLU A 178 -10.92 28.23 -2.67
N HIS A 179 -11.16 26.98 -3.08
CA HIS A 179 -12.46 26.59 -3.66
C HIS A 179 -13.52 26.20 -2.62
N LYS A 180 -13.18 26.23 -1.33
CA LYS A 180 -14.08 25.91 -0.20
C LYS A 180 -14.79 24.56 -0.37
N LEU A 181 -14.07 23.55 -0.86
CA LEU A 181 -14.65 22.24 -1.16
C LEU A 181 -15.04 21.49 0.11
N VAL A 182 -14.16 21.48 1.12
CA VAL A 182 -14.38 20.89 2.45
C VAL A 182 -13.59 21.69 3.49
N SER A 183 -13.91 21.51 4.78
CA SER A 183 -13.10 22.02 5.88
C SER A 183 -11.76 21.29 5.92
N VAL A 184 -10.66 22.02 5.94
CA VAL A 184 -9.32 21.46 6.08
C VAL A 184 -8.88 21.65 7.52
N PRO A 185 -8.64 20.58 8.29
CA PRO A 185 -8.07 20.67 9.63
C PRO A 185 -6.71 21.41 9.63
N ASP A 186 -6.36 22.02 10.75
CA ASP A 186 -5.06 22.67 10.92
C ASP A 186 -3.99 21.71 11.46
N ASP A 187 -4.35 20.43 11.61
CA ASP A 187 -3.40 19.40 12.06
C ASP A 187 -2.29 19.21 11.02
N PRO A 188 -1.03 19.17 11.46
CA PRO A 188 0.09 18.95 10.56
C PRO A 188 0.06 17.53 9.98
N LEU A 189 0.34 17.43 8.68
CA LEU A 189 0.55 16.16 7.99
C LEU A 189 2.04 16.01 7.66
N GLU A 190 2.63 14.89 8.01
CA GLU A 190 4.03 14.57 7.70
C GLU A 190 4.09 13.59 6.53
N VAL A 191 4.91 13.90 5.52
CA VAL A 191 5.18 12.99 4.39
C VAL A 191 6.48 12.26 4.67
N MET A 192 6.43 10.94 4.77
CA MET A 192 7.61 10.12 5.06
C MET A 192 7.72 8.92 4.11
N VAL A 193 8.94 8.38 4.03
CA VAL A 193 9.18 7.14 3.29
C VAL A 193 8.55 5.96 4.05
N MET A 194 7.75 5.16 3.35
CA MET A 194 7.14 3.97 3.92
C MET A 194 8.20 2.99 4.43
N PRO A 195 8.10 2.53 5.70
CA PRO A 195 9.01 1.53 6.24
C PRO A 195 9.02 0.24 5.40
N GLU A 196 10.18 -0.43 5.34
CA GLU A 196 10.38 -1.60 4.49
C GLU A 196 9.39 -2.74 4.76
N PHE A 197 9.02 -2.97 6.01
CA PHE A 197 8.06 -4.02 6.39
C PHE A 197 6.63 -3.77 5.87
N ALA A 198 6.28 -2.52 5.57
CA ALA A 198 4.96 -2.14 5.02
C ALA A 198 4.92 -2.15 3.50
N ARG A 199 6.09 -2.18 2.83
CA ARG A 199 6.19 -2.17 1.36
C ARG A 199 5.65 -3.46 0.74
N GLY A 200 5.13 -3.35 -0.48
CA GLY A 200 4.56 -4.47 -1.22
C GLY A 200 3.08 -4.77 -0.93
N VAL A 201 2.49 -4.12 0.07
CA VAL A 201 1.05 -4.22 0.38
C VAL A 201 0.28 -3.02 -0.19
N ALA A 202 0.85 -1.83 -0.07
CA ALA A 202 0.30 -0.59 -0.62
C ALA A 202 1.41 0.25 -1.25
N VAL A 203 1.06 1.14 -2.17
CA VAL A 203 2.00 2.09 -2.79
C VAL A 203 2.21 3.30 -1.88
N ALA A 204 1.13 3.74 -1.25
CA ALA A 204 1.09 4.80 -0.24
C ALA A 204 -0.16 4.62 0.62
N TYR A 205 -0.15 5.13 1.82
CA TYR A 205 -1.32 5.22 2.70
C TYR A 205 -1.21 6.46 3.57
N CYS A 206 -2.35 6.89 4.11
CA CYS A 206 -2.39 7.92 5.12
C CYS A 206 -2.73 7.25 6.45
N ASP A 207 -1.90 7.47 7.45
CA ASP A 207 -2.13 6.98 8.80
C ASP A 207 -2.55 8.14 9.69
N SER A 208 -3.66 7.97 10.39
CA SER A 208 -4.18 8.99 11.30
C SER A 208 -3.68 8.72 12.70
N SER A 209 -3.31 9.77 13.40
CA SER A 209 -2.98 9.67 14.82
C SER A 209 -4.13 9.04 15.60
N GLY A 210 -3.79 8.16 16.53
CA GLY A 210 -4.79 7.59 17.44
C GLY A 210 -5.42 8.69 18.30
N PRO A 211 -6.65 8.48 18.84
CA PRO A 211 -7.40 9.51 19.55
C PRO A 211 -6.71 10.04 20.83
N LEU A 212 -5.70 9.34 21.32
CA LEU A 212 -4.89 9.75 22.49
C LEU A 212 -3.47 10.18 22.11
N GLU A 213 -3.10 10.09 20.84
CA GLU A 213 -1.79 10.53 20.35
C GLU A 213 -1.78 12.02 20.08
N LYS A 214 -0.67 12.68 20.43
CA LYS A 214 -0.45 14.10 20.14
C LYS A 214 0.58 14.30 19.04
N LYS A 215 0.66 13.35 18.12
CA LYS A 215 1.58 13.38 16.97
C LYS A 215 0.85 13.83 15.72
N PRO A 216 1.56 14.41 14.74
CA PRO A 216 1.01 14.67 13.42
C PRO A 216 0.53 13.38 12.75
N SER A 217 -0.46 13.48 11.88
CA SER A 217 -0.82 12.40 10.95
C SER A 217 0.26 12.24 9.87
N THR A 218 0.53 11.01 9.46
CA THR A 218 1.56 10.70 8.45
C THR A 218 0.98 10.02 7.22
#